data_7c5b07589545ba2e5f49fc9b2e0f4936
#
_entry.id   7c5b07589545ba2e5f49fc9b2e0f4936
#
_cell.length_a   1.000
_cell.length_b   1.000
_cell.length_c   1.000
_cell.angle_alpha   90.00
_cell.angle_beta   90.00
_cell.angle_gamma   90.00
#
_symmetry.space_group_name_H-M   'P 1'
#
loop_
_entity.id
_entity.type
_entity.pdbx_description
1 polymer ?
#
loop_
_entity_poly.entity_id
_entity_poly.type
_entity_poly.pdbx_seq_one_letter_code
_entity_poly.pdbx_strand_id
1 'polypeptide(L)'
;MGKTYSFEVNRTSSASPASLFALEADGSRWSEWAKPVVFHSRWARKPDADGVGAVRAVGLWPVYLHEETLEYEQDRKHVYGFAGLAPLKDYRAEVSFTPNASGGTDLRWRGRFTEPLPGTGAAVRTALRTVISILATRLVKHAERA
;
A
#
# COMPACT_ATOMS: atom_id res chain seq x y z
N MET A 1 19.15 16.57 -10.46
CA MET A 1 18.84 15.31 -9.78
C MET A 1 17.89 15.55 -8.62
N GLY A 2 16.85 14.78 -8.54
CA GLY A 2 15.88 14.89 -7.46
C GLY A 2 16.37 14.28 -6.16
N LYS A 3 15.92 14.84 -5.05
CA LYS A 3 16.18 14.25 -3.73
C LYS A 3 15.24 13.10 -3.47
N THR A 4 15.69 12.14 -2.67
CA THR A 4 14.88 11.02 -2.21
C THR A 4 14.21 11.39 -0.88
N TYR A 5 12.92 11.09 -0.79
CA TYR A 5 12.11 11.34 0.41
C TYR A 5 11.49 10.04 0.87
N SER A 6 11.18 9.97 2.15
CA SER A 6 10.49 8.82 2.72
C SER A 6 9.41 9.26 3.69
N PHE A 7 8.44 8.36 3.92
CA PHE A 7 7.38 8.56 4.90
C PHE A 7 7.07 7.24 5.59
N GLU A 8 6.44 7.32 6.75
CA GLU A 8 6.07 6.13 7.52
C GLU A 8 4.76 6.40 8.26
N VAL A 9 3.87 5.40 8.23
CA VAL A 9 2.61 5.41 8.96
C VAL A 9 2.53 4.12 9.77
N ASN A 10 2.21 4.24 11.06
CA ASN A 10 2.12 3.11 11.97
C ASN A 10 0.72 3.02 12.56
N ARG A 11 0.19 1.80 12.68
CA ARG A 11 -1.10 1.52 13.31
C ARG A 11 -1.00 0.24 14.12
N THR A 12 -1.80 0.16 15.17
CA THR A 12 -1.98 -1.05 15.95
C THR A 12 -3.40 -1.56 15.72
N SER A 13 -3.55 -2.86 15.54
CA SER A 13 -4.85 -3.48 15.27
C SER A 13 -5.06 -4.70 16.13
N SER A 14 -6.32 -4.96 16.49
CA SER A 14 -6.70 -6.22 17.13
C SER A 14 -6.83 -7.36 16.12
N ALA A 15 -6.87 -7.05 14.81
CA ALA A 15 -6.95 -8.06 13.76
C ALA A 15 -5.61 -8.80 13.63
N SER A 16 -5.65 -10.05 13.15
CA SER A 16 -4.45 -10.84 12.96
C SER A 16 -3.64 -10.35 11.76
N PRO A 17 -2.32 -10.64 11.72
CA PRO A 17 -1.52 -10.33 10.55
C PRO A 17 -2.09 -10.94 9.27
N ALA A 18 -2.60 -12.17 9.33
CA ALA A 18 -3.20 -12.84 8.18
C ALA A 18 -4.40 -12.09 7.63
N SER A 19 -5.28 -11.58 8.51
CA SER A 19 -6.48 -10.84 8.11
C SER A 19 -6.11 -9.54 7.41
N LEU A 20 -5.17 -8.79 7.98
CA LEU A 20 -4.72 -7.52 7.41
C LEU A 20 -3.98 -7.74 6.08
N PHE A 21 -3.09 -8.73 6.07
CA PHE A 21 -2.31 -9.05 4.88
C PHE A 21 -3.20 -9.44 3.71
N ALA A 22 -4.21 -10.27 3.98
CA ALA A 22 -5.14 -10.73 2.94
C ALA A 22 -5.85 -9.55 2.25
N LEU A 23 -6.23 -8.53 3.02
CA LEU A 23 -6.91 -7.36 2.47
C LEU A 23 -5.95 -6.45 1.68
N GLU A 24 -4.75 -6.22 2.21
CA GLU A 24 -3.80 -5.31 1.59
C GLU A 24 -3.15 -5.92 0.34
N ALA A 25 -2.76 -7.19 0.42
CA ALA A 25 -2.05 -7.84 -0.68
C ALA A 25 -2.96 -8.24 -1.84
N ASP A 26 -4.25 -8.45 -1.59
CA ASP A 26 -5.20 -8.80 -2.65
C ASP A 26 -5.66 -7.54 -3.38
N GLY A 27 -5.09 -7.30 -4.56
CA GLY A 27 -5.38 -6.11 -5.35
C GLY A 27 -6.84 -5.99 -5.76
N SER A 28 -7.60 -7.09 -5.81
CA SER A 28 -9.01 -7.05 -6.19
C SER A 28 -9.93 -6.59 -5.06
N ARG A 29 -9.43 -6.56 -3.82
CA ARG A 29 -10.25 -6.25 -2.64
C ARG A 29 -10.14 -4.81 -2.13
N TRP A 30 -9.27 -4.00 -2.70
CA TRP A 30 -9.07 -2.63 -2.21
C TRP A 30 -10.34 -1.79 -2.25
N SER A 31 -11.23 -2.02 -3.23
CA SER A 31 -12.50 -1.31 -3.31
C SER A 31 -13.42 -1.62 -2.12
N GLU A 32 -13.18 -2.70 -1.39
CA GLU A 32 -13.97 -3.05 -0.21
C GLU A 32 -13.66 -2.14 0.98
N TRP A 33 -12.40 -1.73 1.14
CA TRP A 33 -11.97 -1.05 2.35
C TRP A 33 -11.32 0.32 2.14
N ALA A 34 -10.85 0.62 0.93
CA ALA A 34 -10.00 1.79 0.70
C ALA A 34 -10.73 3.06 0.27
N LYS A 35 -12.06 3.06 0.28
CA LYS A 35 -12.83 4.28 -0.01
C LYS A 35 -12.60 5.31 1.06
N PRO A 36 -12.56 6.60 0.75
CA PRO A 36 -12.82 7.22 -0.54
C PRO A 36 -11.60 7.35 -1.45
N VAL A 37 -10.46 6.78 -1.08
CA VAL A 37 -9.23 6.88 -1.87
C VAL A 37 -9.31 6.00 -3.11
N VAL A 38 -9.79 4.76 -2.94
CA VAL A 38 -9.92 3.79 -4.01
C VAL A 38 -11.37 3.34 -4.10
N PHE A 39 -12.00 3.54 -5.26
CA PHE A 39 -13.36 3.07 -5.51
C PHE A 39 -13.40 1.83 -6.38
N HIS A 40 -12.35 1.60 -7.19
CA HIS A 40 -12.27 0.45 -8.08
C HIS A 40 -10.92 -0.23 -7.91
N SER A 41 -10.95 -1.55 -7.90
CA SER A 41 -9.72 -2.34 -7.79
C SER A 41 -9.88 -3.65 -8.55
N ARG A 42 -8.80 -4.08 -9.21
CA ARG A 42 -8.77 -5.34 -9.94
C ARG A 42 -7.34 -5.77 -10.18
N TRP A 43 -7.17 -7.03 -10.54
CA TRP A 43 -5.87 -7.51 -10.98
C TRP A 43 -5.67 -7.14 -12.46
N ALA A 44 -4.60 -6.42 -12.75
CA ALA A 44 -4.12 -6.22 -14.13
C ALA A 44 -3.26 -7.41 -14.54
N ARG A 45 -2.50 -7.98 -13.59
CA ARG A 45 -1.77 -9.24 -13.75
C ARG A 45 -1.93 -10.03 -12.45
N LYS A 46 -2.56 -11.19 -12.54
CA LYS A 46 -2.82 -12.03 -11.36
C LYS A 46 -1.51 -12.54 -10.76
N PRO A 47 -1.47 -12.74 -9.42
CA PRO A 47 -0.27 -13.23 -8.77
C PRO A 47 0.01 -14.69 -9.12
N ASP A 48 1.31 -15.01 -9.24
CA ASP A 48 1.80 -16.38 -9.27
C ASP A 48 1.88 -16.94 -7.85
N ALA A 49 2.42 -18.16 -7.72
CA ALA A 49 2.50 -18.83 -6.43
C ALA A 49 3.28 -18.03 -5.37
N ASP A 50 4.30 -17.28 -5.78
CA ASP A 50 5.12 -16.46 -4.87
C ASP A 50 4.61 -15.01 -4.73
N GLY A 51 3.59 -14.64 -5.48
CA GLY A 51 3.00 -13.30 -5.43
C GLY A 51 3.78 -12.21 -6.14
N VAL A 52 5.05 -12.44 -6.44
CA VAL A 52 5.91 -11.42 -7.07
C VAL A 52 5.54 -11.24 -8.54
N GLY A 53 5.54 -9.98 -9.00
CA GLY A 53 5.20 -9.65 -10.37
C GLY A 53 3.71 -9.40 -10.61
N ALA A 54 2.86 -9.65 -9.62
CA ALA A 54 1.44 -9.33 -9.72
C ALA A 54 1.27 -7.81 -9.86
N VAL A 55 0.32 -7.38 -10.68
CA VAL A 55 0.02 -5.96 -10.87
C VAL A 55 -1.44 -5.72 -10.56
N ARG A 56 -1.69 -4.83 -9.60
CA ARG A 56 -3.05 -4.40 -9.28
C ARG A 56 -3.32 -3.03 -9.88
N ALA A 57 -4.55 -2.83 -10.34
CA ALA A 57 -5.01 -1.53 -10.81
C ALA A 57 -5.99 -1.00 -9.77
N VAL A 58 -5.66 0.13 -9.16
CA VAL A 58 -6.48 0.73 -8.11
C VAL A 58 -6.73 2.20 -8.42
N GLY A 59 -7.92 2.67 -8.13
CA GLY A 59 -8.22 4.06 -8.36
C GLY A 59 -9.70 4.38 -8.46
N LEU A 60 -9.97 5.45 -9.19
CA LEU A 60 -11.30 5.97 -9.47
C LEU A 60 -11.40 6.17 -10.97
N TRP A 61 -12.33 5.41 -11.61
CA TRP A 61 -12.51 5.51 -13.04
C TRP A 61 -12.64 6.97 -13.48
N PRO A 62 -11.96 7.42 -14.55
CA PRO A 62 -11.14 6.65 -15.48
C PRO A 62 -9.64 6.57 -15.11
N VAL A 63 -9.24 7.02 -13.91
CA VAL A 63 -7.84 7.07 -13.50
C VAL A 63 -7.49 5.90 -12.61
N TYR A 64 -6.50 5.10 -13.03
CA TYR A 64 -6.00 3.96 -12.25
C TYR A 64 -4.49 4.03 -12.11
N LEU A 65 -4.00 3.69 -10.91
CA LEU A 65 -2.59 3.47 -10.67
C LEU A 65 -2.34 1.96 -10.75
N HIS A 66 -1.25 1.59 -11.43
CA HIS A 66 -0.83 0.20 -11.52
C HIS A 66 0.33 -0.01 -10.55
N GLU A 67 0.15 -0.93 -9.62
CA GLU A 67 1.13 -1.23 -8.59
C GLU A 67 1.60 -2.66 -8.72
N GLU A 68 2.90 -2.84 -8.85
CA GLU A 68 3.52 -4.15 -9.02
C GLU A 68 4.13 -4.64 -7.73
N THR A 69 3.86 -5.91 -7.37
CA THR A 69 4.46 -6.55 -6.20
C THR A 69 5.92 -6.87 -6.48
N LEU A 70 6.81 -6.32 -5.66
CA LEU A 70 8.25 -6.48 -5.77
C LEU A 70 8.79 -7.54 -4.81
N GLU A 71 8.21 -7.63 -3.59
CA GLU A 71 8.54 -8.64 -2.60
C GLU A 71 7.26 -9.08 -1.90
N TYR A 72 7.19 -10.34 -1.53
CA TYR A 72 6.00 -10.93 -0.96
C TYR A 72 6.38 -11.99 0.07
N GLU A 73 6.04 -11.75 1.33
CA GLU A 73 6.18 -12.74 2.41
C GLU A 73 4.82 -12.91 3.06
N GLN A 74 4.25 -14.10 2.92
CA GLN A 74 2.90 -14.40 3.38
C GLN A 74 2.67 -13.96 4.82
N ASP A 75 1.62 -13.14 5.04
CA ASP A 75 1.20 -12.63 6.34
C ASP A 75 2.23 -11.78 7.09
N ARG A 76 3.28 -11.34 6.41
CA ARG A 76 4.37 -10.58 7.04
C ARG A 76 4.70 -9.28 6.34
N LYS A 77 4.83 -9.32 5.00
CA LYS A 77 5.35 -8.16 4.28
C LYS A 77 4.91 -8.16 2.82
N HIS A 78 4.51 -7.01 2.35
CA HIS A 78 4.21 -6.76 0.95
C HIS A 78 4.94 -5.51 0.51
N VAL A 79 5.80 -5.63 -0.50
CA VAL A 79 6.53 -4.51 -1.07
C VAL A 79 6.06 -4.31 -2.50
N TYR A 80 5.74 -3.06 -2.85
CA TYR A 80 5.25 -2.76 -4.19
C TYR A 80 5.81 -1.43 -4.69
N GLY A 81 5.74 -1.27 -5.99
CA GLY A 81 6.09 -0.02 -6.67
C GLY A 81 5.12 0.22 -7.81
N PHE A 82 5.27 1.34 -8.51
CA PHE A 82 4.42 1.60 -9.66
C PHE A 82 4.90 0.83 -10.88
N ALA A 83 3.95 0.35 -11.69
CA ALA A 83 4.20 -0.30 -12.96
C ALA A 83 3.77 0.64 -14.09
N GLY A 84 4.51 0.62 -15.20
CA GLY A 84 4.19 1.43 -16.37
C GLY A 84 4.36 2.92 -16.14
N LEU A 85 3.54 3.74 -16.79
CA LEU A 85 3.53 5.18 -16.58
C LEU A 85 3.02 5.48 -15.19
N ALA A 86 3.79 6.23 -14.44
CA ALA A 86 3.48 6.49 -13.03
C ALA A 86 3.82 7.94 -12.69
N PRO A 87 3.08 8.52 -11.73
CA PRO A 87 3.30 9.91 -11.33
C PRO A 87 4.64 10.14 -10.62
N LEU A 88 5.22 9.07 -10.03
CA LEU A 88 6.48 9.15 -9.31
C LEU A 88 7.46 8.10 -9.80
N LYS A 89 8.73 8.48 -9.91
CA LYS A 89 9.82 7.56 -10.20
C LYS A 89 10.35 6.95 -8.91
N ASP A 90 10.85 5.73 -9.01
CA ASP A 90 11.51 5.04 -7.90
C ASP A 90 10.65 4.93 -6.65
N TYR A 91 9.31 4.95 -6.82
CA TYR A 91 8.40 4.75 -5.71
C TYR A 91 8.44 3.31 -5.24
N ARG A 92 8.69 3.13 -3.95
CA ARG A 92 8.71 1.80 -3.33
C ARG A 92 8.06 1.91 -1.97
N ALA A 93 7.02 1.12 -1.76
CA ALA A 93 6.31 1.07 -0.50
C ALA A 93 6.44 -0.32 0.11
N GLU A 94 6.59 -0.36 1.41
CA GLU A 94 6.67 -1.61 2.17
C GLU A 94 5.62 -1.59 3.27
N VAL A 95 4.77 -2.61 3.29
CA VAL A 95 3.76 -2.79 4.32
C VAL A 95 4.15 -4.01 5.13
N SER A 96 4.40 -3.82 6.43
CA SER A 96 4.83 -4.88 7.34
C SER A 96 3.73 -5.17 8.36
N PHE A 97 3.53 -6.46 8.65
CA PHE A 97 2.49 -6.96 9.54
C PHE A 97 3.17 -7.79 10.61
N THR A 98 3.39 -7.20 11.78
CA THR A 98 4.12 -7.85 12.87
C THR A 98 3.15 -8.25 13.98
N PRO A 99 3.12 -9.53 14.39
CA PRO A 99 2.29 -9.93 15.53
C PRO A 99 2.72 -9.17 16.78
N ASN A 100 1.76 -8.71 17.58
CA ASN A 100 2.07 -8.02 18.83
C ASN A 100 1.64 -8.84 20.04
N ALA A 101 2.05 -8.38 21.22
CA ALA A 101 1.81 -9.11 22.47
C ALA A 101 0.34 -9.25 22.84
N SER A 102 -0.53 -8.41 22.26
CA SER A 102 -1.98 -8.45 22.53
C SER A 102 -2.76 -9.40 21.63
N GLY A 103 -2.06 -10.17 20.79
CA GLY A 103 -2.71 -11.08 19.84
C GLY A 103 -3.14 -10.45 18.54
N GLY A 104 -2.88 -9.17 18.36
CA GLY A 104 -3.16 -8.44 17.12
C GLY A 104 -1.92 -8.18 16.30
N THR A 105 -1.87 -7.02 15.67
CA THR A 105 -0.84 -6.68 14.70
C THR A 105 -0.34 -5.25 14.88
N ASP A 106 0.96 -5.07 14.76
CA ASP A 106 1.56 -3.76 14.53
C ASP A 106 1.77 -3.62 13.02
N LEU A 107 1.07 -2.67 12.43
CA LEU A 107 1.12 -2.37 11.00
C LEU A 107 2.08 -1.21 10.77
N ARG A 108 3.04 -1.40 9.88
CA ARG A 108 3.91 -0.32 9.45
C ARG A 108 3.87 -0.21 7.94
N TRP A 109 3.54 0.98 7.45
CA TRP A 109 3.46 1.28 6.03
C TRP A 109 4.44 2.40 5.75
N ARG A 110 5.48 2.10 5.02
CA ARG A 110 6.50 3.12 4.69
C ARG A 110 6.78 3.12 3.21
N GLY A 111 7.15 4.29 2.71
CA GLY A 111 7.47 4.43 1.30
C GLY A 111 8.60 5.41 1.09
N ARG A 112 9.21 5.31 -0.08
CA ARG A 112 10.24 6.25 -0.52
C ARG A 112 10.03 6.54 -2.00
N PHE A 113 10.49 7.72 -2.41
CA PHE A 113 10.35 8.16 -3.78
C PHE A 113 11.38 9.23 -4.08
N THR A 114 11.63 9.48 -5.36
CA THR A 114 12.43 10.61 -5.81
C THR A 114 11.48 11.74 -6.18
N GLU A 115 11.77 12.96 -5.73
CA GLU A 115 10.91 14.11 -6.04
C GLU A 115 10.75 14.27 -7.56
N PRO A 116 9.51 14.50 -8.04
CA PRO A 116 9.27 14.60 -9.49
C PRO A 116 9.86 15.88 -10.09
N LEU A 117 9.85 16.97 -9.32
CA LEU A 117 10.45 18.25 -9.72
C LEU A 117 11.25 18.78 -8.53
N PRO A 118 12.37 19.47 -8.78
CA PRO A 118 13.17 20.04 -7.69
C PRO A 118 12.34 20.93 -6.78
N GLY A 119 12.46 20.68 -5.47
CA GLY A 119 11.75 21.48 -4.46
C GLY A 119 10.34 21.01 -4.14
N THR A 120 9.82 19.97 -4.82
CA THR A 120 8.45 19.49 -4.58
C THR A 120 8.37 18.32 -3.59
N GLY A 121 9.51 17.76 -3.18
CA GLY A 121 9.54 16.52 -2.40
C GLY A 121 8.78 16.59 -1.08
N ALA A 122 8.92 17.69 -0.34
CA ALA A 122 8.24 17.83 0.94
C ALA A 122 6.72 17.86 0.78
N ALA A 123 6.21 18.55 -0.24
CA ALA A 123 4.77 18.59 -0.51
C ALA A 123 4.23 17.23 -0.93
N VAL A 124 4.96 16.53 -1.80
CA VAL A 124 4.60 15.18 -2.25
C VAL A 124 4.62 14.21 -1.07
N ARG A 125 5.63 14.29 -0.20
CA ARG A 125 5.71 13.45 1.00
C ARG A 125 4.49 13.66 1.90
N THR A 126 4.10 14.90 2.13
CA THR A 126 2.92 15.22 2.95
C THR A 126 1.67 14.63 2.33
N ALA A 127 1.48 14.78 1.02
CA ALA A 127 0.33 14.23 0.33
C ALA A 127 0.28 12.70 0.42
N LEU A 128 1.41 12.04 0.16
CA LEU A 128 1.48 10.57 0.24
C LEU A 128 1.22 10.08 1.65
N ARG A 129 1.83 10.70 2.65
CA ARG A 129 1.62 10.30 4.04
C ARG A 129 0.16 10.47 4.45
N THR A 130 -0.49 11.53 4.00
CA THR A 130 -1.91 11.75 4.27
C THR A 130 -2.76 10.64 3.65
N VAL A 131 -2.53 10.32 2.37
CA VAL A 131 -3.27 9.27 1.67
C VAL A 131 -3.03 7.91 2.34
N ILE A 132 -1.78 7.57 2.63
CA ILE A 132 -1.45 6.29 3.27
C ILE A 132 -2.00 6.23 4.69
N SER A 133 -2.05 7.35 5.42
CA SER A 133 -2.68 7.39 6.75
C SER A 133 -4.16 7.04 6.67
N ILE A 134 -4.85 7.57 5.67
CA ILE A 134 -6.27 7.24 5.45
C ILE A 134 -6.41 5.75 5.12
N LEU A 135 -5.59 5.25 4.20
CA LEU A 135 -5.63 3.85 3.80
C LEU A 135 -5.35 2.92 4.98
N ALA A 136 -4.32 3.22 5.77
CA ALA A 136 -3.98 2.39 6.93
C ALA A 136 -5.11 2.35 7.95
N THR A 137 -5.74 3.47 8.22
CA THR A 137 -6.89 3.54 9.13
C THR A 137 -8.06 2.72 8.60
N ARG A 138 -8.37 2.86 7.30
CA ARG A 138 -9.47 2.13 6.68
C ARG A 138 -9.22 0.63 6.69
N LEU A 139 -7.98 0.23 6.37
CA LEU A 139 -7.58 -1.17 6.38
C LEU A 139 -7.80 -1.81 7.75
N VAL A 140 -7.30 -1.16 8.80
CA VAL A 140 -7.41 -1.65 10.18
C VAL A 140 -8.88 -1.77 10.59
N LYS A 141 -9.68 -0.73 10.33
CA LYS A 141 -11.09 -0.75 10.71
C LYS A 141 -11.87 -1.83 9.99
N HIS A 142 -11.59 -2.04 8.70
CA HIS A 142 -12.28 -3.07 7.92
C HIS A 142 -11.92 -4.48 8.43
N ALA A 143 -10.64 -4.72 8.69
CA ALA A 143 -10.18 -6.00 9.20
C ALA A 143 -10.77 -6.32 10.58
N GLU A 144 -10.92 -5.31 11.44
CA GLU A 144 -11.46 -5.49 12.79
C GLU A 144 -12.95 -5.77 12.82
N ARG A 145 -13.66 -5.46 11.74
CA ARG A 145 -15.10 -5.74 11.63
C ARG A 145 -15.39 -7.14 11.10
N ALA A 146 -14.40 -7.77 10.53
CA ALA A 146 -14.58 -9.09 9.92
C ALA A 146 -14.65 -10.20 10.95
#